data_c5ae577a4ebe2bd5ef7160d655e9da8d
#
_entry.id   c5ae577a4ebe2bd5ef7160d655e9da8d
#
_cell.length_a   1.000
_cell.length_b   1.000
_cell.length_c   1.000
_cell.angle_alpha   90.00
_cell.angle_beta   90.00
_cell.angle_gamma   90.00
#
_symmetry.space_group_name_H-M   'P 1'
#
loop_
_entity.id
_entity.type
_entity.pdbx_description
1 polymer ?
#
loop_
_entity_poly.entity_id
_entity_poly.type
_entity_poly.pdbx_seq_one_letter_code
_entity_poly.pdbx_strand_id
1 'polypeptide(L)'
;MKNFTCVQDIGNLKSALDEAFEIKKDRFKYVELGRNKTLMMIFFNSSLRTRLSTQKAALNLGMNVIVLDINQGAWKLETERGVIMDGDKPEHLLEAIPVMGCYCDVIGVRSFARFENKEDDYNEVILEQFIKHSGRPVFSMEAATRHPLQSFADLITIKEYKKTARPKVVMTWAPHPRPLPQAVPNSFAEWMNATDYDFVITHPEGYELDPKFVGNARVEYDQMKAFEGADFVYAKNWAAYTGDNYGQILSKDRTWTVGERQMAVTNNAYFMHCLPVRRNMIVTDDVIESPQSIVIPEAANREISATVVLKRLLESL
;
A
#
# COMPACT_ATOMS: atom_id res chain seq x y z
N MET A 1 -7.84 -18.08 -0.78
CA MET A 1 -8.03 -16.64 -1.06
C MET A 1 -8.12 -16.44 -2.57
N LYS A 2 -9.23 -15.92 -3.09
CA LYS A 2 -9.40 -15.78 -4.56
C LYS A 2 -8.67 -14.55 -5.12
N ASN A 3 -8.77 -13.42 -4.43
CA ASN A 3 -8.08 -12.18 -4.77
C ASN A 3 -7.56 -11.53 -3.48
N PHE A 4 -6.70 -10.51 -3.61
CA PHE A 4 -6.25 -9.71 -2.46
C PHE A 4 -6.19 -8.23 -2.81
N THR A 5 -7.17 -7.46 -2.35
CA THR A 5 -7.34 -6.03 -2.65
C THR A 5 -7.56 -5.17 -1.40
N CYS A 6 -7.96 -5.77 -0.29
CA CYS A 6 -8.28 -5.08 0.97
C CYS A 6 -7.99 -5.98 2.18
N VAL A 7 -8.17 -5.44 3.39
CA VAL A 7 -7.91 -6.20 4.63
C VAL A 7 -8.85 -7.39 4.81
N GLN A 8 -10.08 -7.32 4.30
CA GLN A 8 -11.06 -8.40 4.42
C GLN A 8 -10.62 -9.67 3.67
N ASP A 9 -9.89 -9.50 2.57
CA ASP A 9 -9.42 -10.62 1.75
C ASP A 9 -8.38 -11.49 2.46
N ILE A 10 -7.66 -10.93 3.47
CA ILE A 10 -6.69 -11.71 4.24
C ILE A 10 -7.33 -12.76 5.15
N GLY A 11 -8.65 -12.66 5.40
CA GLY A 11 -9.38 -13.55 6.29
C GLY A 11 -8.96 -13.36 7.75
N ASN A 12 -8.55 -14.44 8.43
CA ASN A 12 -8.13 -14.34 9.83
C ASN A 12 -6.78 -13.64 9.96
N LEU A 13 -6.81 -12.39 10.47
CA LEU A 13 -5.64 -11.53 10.59
C LEU A 13 -4.57 -12.11 11.54
N LYS A 14 -4.99 -12.75 12.64
CA LYS A 14 -4.05 -13.41 13.56
C LYS A 14 -3.29 -14.53 12.85
N SER A 15 -4.00 -15.40 12.14
CA SER A 15 -3.37 -16.47 11.35
C SER A 15 -2.39 -15.91 10.31
N ALA A 16 -2.75 -14.82 9.64
CA ALA A 16 -1.85 -14.19 8.65
C ALA A 16 -0.57 -13.62 9.29
N LEU A 17 -0.67 -13.05 10.49
CA LEU A 17 0.49 -12.60 11.26
C LEU A 17 1.35 -13.78 11.73
N ASP A 18 0.73 -14.86 12.22
CA ASP A 18 1.47 -16.07 12.64
C ASP A 18 2.25 -16.67 11.45
N GLU A 19 1.63 -16.76 10.26
CA GLU A 19 2.31 -17.16 9.02
C GLU A 19 3.45 -16.20 8.63
N ALA A 20 3.25 -14.91 8.77
CA ALA A 20 4.29 -13.92 8.47
C ALA A 20 5.53 -14.14 9.37
N PHE A 21 5.35 -14.38 10.65
CA PHE A 21 6.45 -14.67 11.57
C PHE A 21 7.11 -16.04 11.32
N GLU A 22 6.34 -17.03 10.87
CA GLU A 22 6.86 -18.31 10.45
C GLU A 22 7.75 -18.17 9.21
N ILE A 23 7.27 -17.51 8.16
CA ILE A 23 8.02 -17.22 6.93
C ILE A 23 9.26 -16.38 7.24
N LYS A 24 9.18 -15.47 8.20
CA LYS A 24 10.32 -14.65 8.60
C LYS A 24 11.46 -15.47 9.21
N LYS A 25 11.15 -16.60 9.87
CA LYS A 25 12.13 -17.54 10.40
C LYS A 25 12.76 -18.42 9.31
N ASP A 26 11.97 -18.85 8.35
CA ASP A 26 12.42 -19.64 7.20
C ASP A 26 11.73 -19.16 5.91
N ARG A 27 12.44 -18.38 5.15
CA ARG A 27 11.93 -17.73 3.92
C ARG A 27 11.67 -18.70 2.78
N PHE A 28 12.24 -19.88 2.84
CA PHE A 28 12.13 -20.91 1.79
C PHE A 28 11.23 -22.07 2.19
N LYS A 29 10.60 -22.01 3.36
CA LYS A 29 9.72 -23.07 3.87
C LYS A 29 8.69 -23.58 2.86
N TYR A 30 8.21 -22.71 2.00
CA TYR A 30 7.16 -23.01 1.01
C TYR A 30 7.65 -22.97 -0.43
N VAL A 31 8.95 -23.17 -0.68
CA VAL A 31 9.59 -23.04 -2.00
C VAL A 31 8.97 -23.97 -3.07
N GLU A 32 8.45 -25.13 -2.68
CA GLU A 32 7.83 -26.08 -3.61
C GLU A 32 6.42 -25.66 -4.05
N LEU A 33 5.77 -24.74 -3.32
CA LEU A 33 4.38 -24.34 -3.60
C LEU A 33 4.24 -23.62 -4.94
N GLY A 34 5.25 -22.81 -5.30
CA GLY A 34 5.27 -22.05 -6.55
C GLY A 34 5.93 -22.79 -7.72
N ARG A 35 6.35 -24.03 -7.55
CA ARG A 35 7.01 -24.80 -8.62
C ARG A 35 6.14 -24.89 -9.87
N ASN A 36 6.72 -24.51 -11.01
CA ASN A 36 6.03 -24.44 -12.30
C ASN A 36 4.87 -23.43 -12.36
N LYS A 37 4.77 -22.53 -11.38
CA LYS A 37 3.81 -21.43 -11.36
C LYS A 37 4.48 -20.12 -11.77
N THR A 38 3.72 -19.24 -12.41
CA THR A 38 4.21 -17.95 -12.90
C THR A 38 3.41 -16.82 -12.30
N LEU A 39 4.09 -15.90 -11.63
CA LEU A 39 3.56 -14.60 -11.25
C LEU A 39 3.78 -13.61 -12.40
N MET A 40 2.72 -12.92 -12.83
CA MET A 40 2.82 -11.75 -13.69
C MET A 40 2.60 -10.47 -12.86
N MET A 41 3.57 -9.57 -12.89
CA MET A 41 3.53 -8.27 -12.21
C MET A 41 3.34 -7.15 -13.24
N ILE A 42 2.23 -6.43 -13.17
CA ILE A 42 1.83 -5.41 -14.14
C ILE A 42 1.93 -4.04 -13.51
N PHE A 43 2.72 -3.16 -14.12
CA PHE A 43 2.98 -1.81 -13.65
C PHE A 43 2.45 -0.76 -14.63
N PHE A 44 1.43 -0.02 -14.24
CA PHE A 44 1.02 1.23 -14.89
C PHE A 44 1.83 2.41 -14.35
N ASN A 45 2.40 2.27 -13.15
CA ASN A 45 3.23 3.26 -12.49
C ASN A 45 4.50 2.60 -11.96
N SER A 46 5.65 3.25 -12.16
CA SER A 46 6.94 2.74 -11.71
C SER A 46 7.02 2.54 -10.19
N SER A 47 7.81 1.55 -9.76
CA SER A 47 8.09 1.30 -8.36
C SER A 47 9.41 0.58 -8.17
N LEU A 48 10.20 1.02 -7.18
CA LEU A 48 11.41 0.32 -6.77
C LEU A 48 11.09 -0.82 -5.80
N ARG A 49 10.50 -0.46 -4.65
CA ARG A 49 10.29 -1.42 -3.54
C ARG A 49 9.27 -2.49 -3.84
N THR A 50 8.12 -2.13 -4.42
CA THR A 50 7.10 -3.10 -4.81
C THR A 50 7.66 -4.13 -5.78
N ARG A 51 8.41 -3.67 -6.78
CA ARG A 51 9.07 -4.55 -7.75
C ARG A 51 10.02 -5.53 -7.06
N LEU A 52 10.98 -5.02 -6.28
CA LEU A 52 11.99 -5.85 -5.63
C LEU A 52 11.40 -6.81 -4.59
N SER A 53 10.52 -6.32 -3.71
CA SER A 53 9.95 -7.13 -2.63
C SER A 53 9.02 -8.22 -3.14
N THR A 54 8.17 -7.92 -4.12
CA THR A 54 7.22 -8.90 -4.67
C THR A 54 7.92 -9.95 -5.54
N GLN A 55 8.92 -9.55 -6.35
CA GLN A 55 9.76 -10.52 -7.07
C GLN A 55 10.48 -11.45 -6.10
N LYS A 56 11.11 -10.89 -5.05
CA LYS A 56 11.82 -11.69 -4.06
C LYS A 56 10.89 -12.66 -3.35
N ALA A 57 9.68 -12.22 -2.99
CA ALA A 57 8.66 -13.07 -2.38
C ALA A 57 8.26 -14.26 -3.29
N ALA A 58 8.01 -13.99 -4.57
CA ALA A 58 7.68 -15.02 -5.55
C ALA A 58 8.81 -16.03 -5.74
N LEU A 59 10.05 -15.55 -5.87
CA LEU A 59 11.25 -16.42 -5.98
C LEU A 59 11.45 -17.29 -4.75
N ASN A 60 11.19 -16.77 -3.53
CA ASN A 60 11.26 -17.56 -2.30
C ASN A 60 10.21 -18.69 -2.25
N LEU A 61 9.09 -18.51 -2.94
CA LEU A 61 8.05 -19.54 -3.11
C LEU A 61 8.31 -20.48 -4.29
N GLY A 62 9.41 -20.30 -5.05
CA GLY A 62 9.75 -21.12 -6.22
C GLY A 62 9.00 -20.76 -7.50
N MET A 63 8.36 -19.59 -7.58
CA MET A 63 7.65 -19.12 -8.77
C MET A 63 8.59 -18.58 -9.84
N ASN A 64 8.19 -18.71 -11.10
CA ASN A 64 8.69 -17.84 -12.18
C ASN A 64 8.05 -16.45 -12.07
N VAL A 65 8.75 -15.42 -12.53
CA VAL A 65 8.26 -14.05 -12.49
C VAL A 65 8.38 -13.38 -13.84
N ILE A 66 7.26 -12.83 -14.33
CA ILE A 66 7.20 -11.94 -15.49
C ILE A 66 6.87 -10.54 -14.97
N VAL A 67 7.65 -9.56 -15.37
CA VAL A 67 7.40 -8.14 -15.01
C VAL A 67 7.12 -7.36 -16.28
N LEU A 68 5.97 -6.71 -16.33
CA LEU A 68 5.51 -5.91 -17.45
C LEU A 68 5.24 -4.46 -17.02
N ASP A 69 6.00 -3.54 -17.60
CA ASP A 69 5.74 -2.10 -17.52
C ASP A 69 4.91 -1.68 -18.75
N ILE A 70 3.66 -1.34 -18.56
CA ILE A 70 2.70 -1.06 -19.65
C ILE A 70 3.18 0.09 -20.56
N ASN A 71 3.88 1.09 -20.00
CA ASN A 71 4.32 2.25 -20.79
C ASN A 71 5.77 2.16 -21.29
N GLN A 72 6.50 1.09 -21.00
CA GLN A 72 7.94 0.94 -21.34
C GLN A 72 8.31 -0.43 -21.88
N GLY A 73 7.57 -1.48 -21.56
CA GLY A 73 7.88 -2.86 -21.94
C GLY A 73 6.89 -3.46 -22.96
N ALA A 74 5.83 -2.74 -23.29
CA ALA A 74 4.81 -3.10 -24.28
C ALA A 74 4.28 -1.84 -24.95
N TRP A 75 3.43 -2.00 -25.94
CA TRP A 75 2.70 -0.89 -26.53
C TRP A 75 1.69 -0.32 -25.53
N LYS A 76 1.22 0.89 -25.80
CA LYS A 76 0.18 1.55 -24.99
C LYS A 76 -1.14 0.79 -25.12
N LEU A 77 -1.87 0.68 -24.01
CA LEU A 77 -3.18 0.07 -23.99
C LEU A 77 -4.28 1.13 -23.93
N GLU A 78 -5.33 0.94 -24.69
CA GLU A 78 -6.55 1.71 -24.54
C GLU A 78 -7.36 1.18 -23.34
N THR A 79 -7.83 2.07 -22.50
CA THR A 79 -8.58 1.72 -21.29
C THR A 79 -10.04 2.14 -21.34
N GLU A 80 -10.38 3.08 -22.24
CA GLU A 80 -11.72 3.66 -22.33
C GLU A 80 -12.59 2.90 -23.32
N ARG A 81 -13.81 2.55 -22.90
CA ARG A 81 -14.79 1.90 -23.76
C ARG A 81 -15.42 2.87 -24.76
N GLY A 82 -15.77 2.36 -25.94
CA GLY A 82 -16.52 3.10 -26.96
C GLY A 82 -15.68 4.08 -27.78
N VAL A 83 -14.37 4.13 -27.56
CA VAL A 83 -13.46 4.95 -28.39
C VAL A 83 -13.19 4.28 -29.73
N ILE A 84 -12.99 5.11 -30.78
CA ILE A 84 -12.44 4.64 -32.04
C ILE A 84 -10.94 4.59 -31.90
N MET A 85 -10.35 3.39 -32.02
CA MET A 85 -8.91 3.15 -31.79
C MET A 85 -8.08 3.49 -33.04
N ASP A 86 -8.12 4.74 -33.48
CA ASP A 86 -7.37 5.27 -34.64
C ASP A 86 -6.11 6.07 -34.25
N GLY A 87 -5.75 6.06 -32.95
CA GLY A 87 -4.59 6.73 -32.37
C GLY A 87 -3.37 5.85 -32.16
N ASP A 88 -2.61 6.14 -31.12
CA ASP A 88 -1.31 5.51 -30.79
C ASP A 88 -1.42 4.30 -29.83
N LYS A 89 -2.63 3.83 -29.54
CA LYS A 89 -2.90 2.68 -28.67
C LYS A 89 -3.45 1.52 -29.52
N PRO A 90 -2.63 0.55 -29.91
CA PRO A 90 -3.02 -0.49 -30.87
C PRO A 90 -3.87 -1.62 -30.27
N GLU A 91 -3.99 -1.72 -28.96
CA GLU A 91 -4.73 -2.79 -28.29
C GLU A 91 -5.55 -2.25 -27.12
N HIS A 92 -6.75 -2.77 -26.94
CA HIS A 92 -7.59 -2.43 -25.80
C HIS A 92 -7.28 -3.34 -24.60
N LEU A 93 -7.39 -2.78 -23.41
CA LEU A 93 -7.11 -3.49 -22.16
C LEU A 93 -7.97 -4.77 -21.99
N LEU A 94 -9.19 -4.78 -22.54
CA LEU A 94 -10.10 -5.92 -22.45
C LEU A 94 -9.68 -7.13 -23.27
N GLU A 95 -8.90 -6.98 -24.34
CA GLU A 95 -8.25 -8.07 -25.07
C GLU A 95 -6.93 -8.45 -24.43
N ALA A 96 -6.15 -7.46 -23.96
CA ALA A 96 -4.85 -7.69 -23.36
C ALA A 96 -4.95 -8.50 -22.04
N ILE A 97 -5.93 -8.22 -21.18
CA ILE A 97 -6.06 -8.88 -19.86
C ILE A 97 -6.25 -10.41 -19.98
N PRO A 98 -7.23 -10.94 -20.73
CA PRO A 98 -7.38 -12.40 -20.87
C PRO A 98 -6.16 -13.06 -21.53
N VAL A 99 -5.49 -12.39 -22.47
CA VAL A 99 -4.23 -12.88 -23.07
C VAL A 99 -3.13 -12.98 -22.01
N MET A 100 -2.94 -11.97 -21.18
CA MET A 100 -1.99 -12.02 -20.05
C MET A 100 -2.33 -13.18 -19.10
N GLY A 101 -3.62 -13.42 -18.84
CA GLY A 101 -4.09 -14.55 -18.04
C GLY A 101 -3.72 -15.93 -18.61
N CYS A 102 -3.52 -16.05 -19.92
CA CYS A 102 -3.05 -17.30 -20.53
C CYS A 102 -1.59 -17.65 -20.15
N TYR A 103 -0.78 -16.66 -19.80
CA TYR A 103 0.66 -16.81 -19.59
C TYR A 103 1.10 -16.80 -18.13
N CYS A 104 0.16 -16.78 -17.18
CA CYS A 104 0.49 -16.78 -15.78
C CYS A 104 -0.55 -17.52 -14.93
N ASP A 105 -0.22 -17.76 -13.66
CA ASP A 105 -1.10 -18.38 -12.67
C ASP A 105 -1.68 -17.36 -11.69
N VAL A 106 -0.93 -16.28 -11.41
CA VAL A 106 -1.32 -15.19 -10.49
C VAL A 106 -0.92 -13.86 -11.10
N ILE A 107 -1.74 -12.83 -10.92
CA ILE A 107 -1.49 -11.48 -11.43
C ILE A 107 -1.42 -10.47 -10.29
N GLY A 108 -0.34 -9.70 -10.24
CA GLY A 108 -0.21 -8.50 -9.42
C GLY A 108 -0.39 -7.24 -10.27
N VAL A 109 -1.23 -6.32 -9.83
CA VAL A 109 -1.52 -5.07 -10.55
C VAL A 109 -1.15 -3.86 -9.70
N ARG A 110 -0.44 -2.90 -10.33
CA ARG A 110 -0.15 -1.58 -9.74
C ARG A 110 -0.69 -0.49 -10.66
N SER A 111 -1.71 0.24 -10.19
CA SER A 111 -2.40 1.30 -10.94
C SER A 111 -2.85 2.42 -10.01
N PHE A 112 -2.21 3.58 -10.07
CA PHE A 112 -2.52 4.72 -9.21
C PHE A 112 -3.82 5.42 -9.60
N ALA A 113 -4.36 6.21 -8.66
CA ALA A 113 -5.36 7.22 -8.96
C ALA A 113 -4.84 8.18 -10.04
N ARG A 114 -5.71 8.51 -10.99
CA ARG A 114 -5.40 9.45 -12.07
C ARG A 114 -5.67 10.90 -11.65
N PHE A 115 -6.54 11.09 -10.66
CA PHE A 115 -7.06 12.39 -10.23
C PHE A 115 -7.86 13.16 -11.31
N GLU A 116 -8.32 12.45 -12.33
CA GLU A 116 -9.15 12.99 -13.41
C GLU A 116 -10.64 12.83 -13.08
N ASN A 117 -11.02 11.68 -12.58
CA ASN A 117 -12.37 11.35 -12.15
C ASN A 117 -12.31 10.59 -10.80
N LYS A 118 -12.87 11.19 -9.76
CA LYS A 118 -12.91 10.57 -8.43
C LYS A 118 -13.70 9.26 -8.39
N GLU A 119 -14.79 9.18 -9.13
CA GLU A 119 -15.63 7.98 -9.16
C GLU A 119 -14.90 6.81 -9.79
N ASP A 120 -14.18 7.03 -10.89
CA ASP A 120 -13.40 6.00 -11.57
C ASP A 120 -12.24 5.51 -10.68
N ASP A 121 -11.55 6.44 -10.01
CA ASP A 121 -10.47 6.12 -9.07
C ASP A 121 -11.02 5.31 -7.88
N TYR A 122 -12.16 5.72 -7.29
CA TYR A 122 -12.75 5.06 -6.13
C TYR A 122 -13.49 3.75 -6.46
N ASN A 123 -13.84 3.54 -7.72
CA ASN A 123 -14.32 2.26 -8.25
C ASN A 123 -13.18 1.34 -8.71
N GLU A 124 -11.91 1.76 -8.58
CA GLU A 124 -10.72 0.96 -8.92
C GLU A 124 -10.79 0.39 -10.34
N VAL A 125 -11.25 1.18 -11.33
CA VAL A 125 -11.67 0.73 -12.67
C VAL A 125 -10.63 -0.17 -13.34
N ILE A 126 -9.34 0.14 -13.23
CA ILE A 126 -8.28 -0.68 -13.83
C ILE A 126 -8.14 -2.03 -13.12
N LEU A 127 -8.03 -2.04 -11.79
CA LEU A 127 -7.87 -3.26 -10.99
C LEU A 127 -9.07 -4.20 -11.18
N GLU A 128 -10.30 -3.66 -11.16
CA GLU A 128 -11.53 -4.42 -11.35
C GLU A 128 -11.62 -5.09 -12.72
N GLN A 129 -11.08 -4.48 -13.78
CA GLN A 129 -11.00 -5.13 -15.08
C GLN A 129 -10.11 -6.37 -15.05
N PHE A 130 -8.96 -6.33 -14.37
CA PHE A 130 -8.12 -7.52 -14.19
C PHE A 130 -8.82 -8.61 -13.39
N ILE A 131 -9.49 -8.26 -12.29
CA ILE A 131 -10.24 -9.21 -11.47
C ILE A 131 -11.33 -9.91 -12.30
N LYS A 132 -12.03 -9.13 -13.13
CA LYS A 132 -13.17 -9.62 -13.92
C LYS A 132 -12.76 -10.44 -15.14
N HIS A 133 -11.68 -10.09 -15.81
CA HIS A 133 -11.40 -10.58 -17.16
C HIS A 133 -10.14 -11.46 -17.27
N SER A 134 -9.26 -11.50 -16.27
CA SER A 134 -8.01 -12.29 -16.38
C SER A 134 -8.21 -13.80 -16.24
N GLY A 135 -9.29 -14.25 -15.60
CA GLY A 135 -9.48 -15.65 -15.25
C GLY A 135 -8.48 -16.19 -14.24
N ARG A 136 -7.70 -15.33 -13.59
CA ARG A 136 -6.66 -15.67 -12.62
C ARG A 136 -6.88 -14.94 -11.30
N PRO A 137 -6.36 -15.46 -10.18
CA PRO A 137 -6.27 -14.70 -8.94
C PRO A 137 -5.49 -13.41 -9.13
N VAL A 138 -6.04 -12.31 -8.64
CA VAL A 138 -5.45 -10.97 -8.76
C VAL A 138 -5.16 -10.40 -7.38
N PHE A 139 -4.01 -9.75 -7.22
CA PHE A 139 -3.72 -8.97 -6.03
C PHE A 139 -3.27 -7.54 -6.37
N SER A 140 -3.67 -6.61 -5.50
CA SER A 140 -3.26 -5.22 -5.61
C SER A 140 -1.84 -5.03 -5.08
N MET A 141 -0.95 -4.54 -5.93
CA MET A 141 0.39 -4.09 -5.54
C MET A 141 0.42 -2.60 -5.14
N GLU A 142 -0.59 -1.89 -5.35
CA GLU A 142 -1.09 -0.56 -5.01
C GLU A 142 -2.08 -0.14 -6.10
N ALA A 143 -3.27 0.24 -5.70
CA ALA A 143 -4.31 0.72 -6.61
C ALA A 143 -4.66 2.18 -6.31
N ALA A 144 -5.75 2.69 -6.86
CA ALA A 144 -6.10 4.08 -6.69
C ALA A 144 -6.44 4.45 -5.23
N THR A 145 -7.11 3.54 -4.51
CA THR A 145 -7.61 3.81 -3.15
C THR A 145 -6.96 2.96 -2.06
N ARG A 146 -6.21 1.87 -2.42
CA ARG A 146 -5.62 0.94 -1.45
C ARG A 146 -4.22 0.48 -1.82
N HIS A 147 -3.42 0.20 -0.79
CA HIS A 147 -2.13 -0.46 -0.88
C HIS A 147 -2.01 -1.58 0.16
N PRO A 148 -2.79 -2.68 0.03
CA PRO A 148 -2.95 -3.67 1.10
C PRO A 148 -1.64 -4.39 1.46
N LEU A 149 -0.75 -4.66 0.51
CA LEU A 149 0.57 -5.25 0.78
C LEU A 149 1.44 -4.36 1.66
N GLN A 150 1.36 -3.02 1.49
CA GLN A 150 2.09 -2.10 2.35
C GLN A 150 1.53 -2.14 3.76
N SER A 151 0.22 -1.98 3.91
CA SER A 151 -0.40 -1.91 5.24
C SER A 151 -0.29 -3.21 6.02
N PHE A 152 -0.24 -4.36 5.34
CA PHE A 152 0.09 -5.62 5.99
C PHE A 152 1.56 -5.64 6.47
N ALA A 153 2.50 -5.13 5.68
CA ALA A 153 3.89 -4.98 6.12
C ALA A 153 4.02 -4.03 7.31
N ASP A 154 3.26 -2.93 7.31
CA ASP A 154 3.20 -1.97 8.41
C ASP A 154 2.70 -2.65 9.70
N LEU A 155 1.62 -3.43 9.60
CA LEU A 155 1.07 -4.17 10.74
C LEU A 155 2.04 -5.24 11.26
N ILE A 156 2.73 -5.98 10.38
CA ILE A 156 3.80 -6.92 10.78
C ILE A 156 4.87 -6.17 11.57
N THR A 157 5.28 -4.99 11.09
CA THR A 157 6.30 -4.16 11.74
C THR A 157 5.84 -3.66 13.09
N ILE A 158 4.62 -3.11 13.20
CA ILE A 158 4.06 -2.70 14.49
C ILE A 158 4.01 -3.88 15.45
N LYS A 159 3.61 -5.07 14.99
CA LYS A 159 3.54 -6.27 15.82
C LYS A 159 4.92 -6.71 16.37
N GLU A 160 6.00 -6.46 15.61
CA GLU A 160 7.37 -6.77 16.04
C GLU A 160 7.90 -5.79 17.09
N TYR A 161 7.58 -4.51 16.92
CA TYR A 161 8.18 -3.44 17.73
C TYR A 161 7.31 -2.99 18.90
N LYS A 162 6.03 -3.34 18.93
CA LYS A 162 5.13 -2.93 20.00
C LYS A 162 5.55 -3.46 21.37
N LYS A 163 5.52 -2.58 22.37
CA LYS A 163 5.86 -2.88 23.76
C LYS A 163 4.64 -3.21 24.61
N THR A 164 3.44 -2.82 24.15
CA THR A 164 2.16 -2.99 24.85
C THR A 164 1.19 -3.80 24.02
N ALA A 165 0.16 -4.36 24.64
CA ALA A 165 -0.88 -5.10 23.92
C ALA A 165 -1.62 -4.18 22.94
N ARG A 166 -1.98 -2.97 23.39
CA ARG A 166 -2.75 -1.96 22.64
C ARG A 166 -1.93 -0.68 22.49
N PRO A 167 -0.97 -0.63 21.53
CA PRO A 167 -0.18 0.57 21.33
C PRO A 167 -1.05 1.71 20.79
N LYS A 168 -0.67 2.96 21.08
CA LYS A 168 -1.20 4.13 20.41
C LYS A 168 -0.44 4.33 19.10
N VAL A 169 -1.18 4.21 17.99
CA VAL A 169 -0.66 4.39 16.63
C VAL A 169 -1.22 5.66 16.04
N VAL A 170 -0.37 6.57 15.61
CA VAL A 170 -0.77 7.85 15.00
C VAL A 170 -0.35 7.86 13.54
N MET A 171 -1.32 8.00 12.63
CA MET A 171 -1.05 8.35 11.24
C MET A 171 -1.16 9.85 11.06
N THR A 172 -0.09 10.50 10.61
CA THR A 172 -0.05 11.94 10.37
C THR A 172 0.11 12.28 8.91
N TRP A 173 -0.69 13.25 8.45
CA TRP A 173 -0.38 13.94 7.20
C TRP A 173 0.95 14.69 7.33
N ALA A 174 1.67 14.81 6.21
CA ALA A 174 2.88 15.59 6.11
C ALA A 174 2.96 16.27 4.74
N PRO A 175 3.62 17.45 4.60
CA PRO A 175 3.67 18.21 3.35
C PRO A 175 4.43 17.48 2.24
N HIS A 176 4.04 17.74 0.98
CA HIS A 176 4.69 17.19 -0.20
C HIS A 176 4.52 18.14 -1.40
N PRO A 177 5.50 18.24 -2.34
CA PRO A 177 5.43 19.16 -3.46
C PRO A 177 4.47 18.75 -4.59
N ARG A 178 4.00 17.50 -4.58
CA ARG A 178 3.05 16.94 -5.56
C ARG A 178 1.90 16.27 -4.84
N PRO A 179 0.69 16.26 -5.41
CA PRO A 179 -0.41 15.48 -4.87
C PRO A 179 -0.05 13.98 -4.92
N LEU A 180 -0.32 13.26 -3.85
CA LEU A 180 -0.14 11.81 -3.79
C LEU A 180 -1.48 11.11 -3.58
N PRO A 181 -1.66 9.88 -4.12
CA PRO A 181 -2.87 9.09 -3.91
C PRO A 181 -3.16 8.85 -2.42
N GLN A 182 -4.44 8.68 -2.12
CA GLN A 182 -4.91 8.30 -0.79
C GLN A 182 -4.77 6.80 -0.50
N ALA A 183 -4.24 6.03 -1.45
CA ALA A 183 -4.13 4.58 -1.38
C ALA A 183 -3.42 4.08 -0.11
N VAL A 184 -2.30 4.69 0.26
CA VAL A 184 -1.55 4.29 1.46
C VAL A 184 -2.28 4.67 2.74
N PRO A 185 -2.69 5.94 2.98
CA PRO A 185 -3.38 6.31 4.21
C PRO A 185 -4.74 5.61 4.37
N ASN A 186 -5.51 5.44 3.29
CA ASN A 186 -6.76 4.68 3.33
C ASN A 186 -6.51 3.22 3.77
N SER A 187 -5.55 2.58 3.14
CA SER A 187 -5.22 1.20 3.46
C SER A 187 -4.68 1.06 4.88
N PHE A 188 -3.80 1.97 5.31
CA PHE A 188 -3.28 1.96 6.67
C PHE A 188 -4.41 2.11 7.70
N ALA A 189 -5.33 3.04 7.47
CA ALA A 189 -6.50 3.25 8.33
C ALA A 189 -7.39 2.00 8.40
N GLU A 190 -7.69 1.38 7.25
CA GLU A 190 -8.48 0.16 7.15
C GLU A 190 -7.84 -1.00 7.95
N TRP A 191 -6.52 -1.17 7.85
CA TRP A 191 -5.79 -2.22 8.57
C TRP A 191 -5.65 -1.94 10.07
N MET A 192 -5.46 -0.68 10.49
CA MET A 192 -5.44 -0.33 11.91
C MET A 192 -6.81 -0.50 12.54
N ASN A 193 -7.90 -0.17 11.84
CA ASN A 193 -9.28 -0.41 12.30
C ASN A 193 -9.62 -1.91 12.45
N ALA A 194 -8.88 -2.79 11.79
CA ALA A 194 -9.02 -4.24 11.95
C ALA A 194 -8.28 -4.79 13.19
N THR A 195 -7.62 -3.92 13.96
CA THR A 195 -6.94 -4.24 15.22
C THR A 195 -7.68 -3.62 16.41
N ASP A 196 -7.23 -3.93 17.63
CA ASP A 196 -7.67 -3.28 18.88
C ASP A 196 -6.77 -2.13 19.33
N TYR A 197 -5.92 -1.59 18.45
CA TYR A 197 -4.99 -0.52 18.76
C TYR A 197 -5.71 0.82 18.99
N ASP A 198 -5.11 1.71 19.79
CA ASP A 198 -5.58 3.11 19.90
C ASP A 198 -5.11 3.88 18.67
N PHE A 199 -5.96 3.92 17.64
CA PHE A 199 -5.61 4.51 16.37
C PHE A 199 -6.13 5.93 16.21
N VAL A 200 -5.22 6.84 15.83
CA VAL A 200 -5.49 8.26 15.61
C VAL A 200 -5.02 8.68 14.22
N ILE A 201 -5.87 9.39 13.51
CA ILE A 201 -5.53 10.06 12.24
C ILE A 201 -5.40 11.55 12.51
N THR A 202 -4.31 12.19 12.09
CA THR A 202 -4.14 13.63 12.22
C THR A 202 -3.72 14.28 10.91
N HIS A 203 -4.39 15.36 10.55
CA HIS A 203 -4.19 16.09 9.31
C HIS A 203 -4.73 17.52 9.41
N PRO A 204 -4.29 18.47 8.56
CA PRO A 204 -4.93 19.78 8.45
C PRO A 204 -6.37 19.63 7.92
N GLU A 205 -7.22 20.61 8.22
CA GLU A 205 -8.56 20.71 7.63
C GLU A 205 -8.49 20.65 6.09
N GLY A 206 -9.45 19.95 5.47
CA GLY A 206 -9.52 19.72 4.02
C GLY A 206 -8.75 18.48 3.53
N TYR A 207 -8.07 17.77 4.41
CA TYR A 207 -7.38 16.52 4.09
C TYR A 207 -8.06 15.28 4.71
N GLU A 208 -9.34 15.37 4.98
CA GLU A 208 -10.13 14.23 5.44
C GLU A 208 -10.04 13.09 4.45
N LEU A 209 -9.96 11.86 4.95
CA LEU A 209 -10.10 10.66 4.14
C LEU A 209 -11.58 10.32 3.93
N ASP A 210 -11.89 9.47 2.98
CA ASP A 210 -13.24 8.92 2.83
C ASP A 210 -13.67 8.26 4.16
N PRO A 211 -14.85 8.61 4.70
CA PRO A 211 -15.37 8.05 5.95
C PRO A 211 -15.34 6.53 6.03
N LYS A 212 -15.49 5.83 4.89
CA LYS A 212 -15.42 4.37 4.85
C LYS A 212 -14.06 3.81 5.29
N PHE A 213 -12.97 4.58 5.11
CA PHE A 213 -11.63 4.18 5.55
C PHE A 213 -11.30 4.69 6.95
N VAL A 214 -11.81 5.87 7.32
CA VAL A 214 -11.63 6.42 8.67
C VAL A 214 -12.19 5.44 9.72
N GLY A 215 -13.37 4.86 9.45
CA GLY A 215 -13.98 3.87 10.34
C GLY A 215 -14.15 4.39 11.76
N ASN A 216 -13.61 3.66 12.73
CA ASN A 216 -13.65 4.02 14.16
C ASN A 216 -12.43 4.83 14.64
N ALA A 217 -11.54 5.22 13.75
CA ALA A 217 -10.35 5.99 14.11
C ALA A 217 -10.75 7.37 14.69
N ARG A 218 -10.06 7.79 15.74
CA ARG A 218 -10.17 9.16 16.22
C ARG A 218 -9.44 10.09 15.25
N VAL A 219 -10.10 11.18 14.85
CA VAL A 219 -9.48 12.25 14.06
C VAL A 219 -9.11 13.41 14.99
N GLU A 220 -7.89 13.91 14.87
CA GLU A 220 -7.36 15.04 15.62
C GLU A 220 -6.70 16.03 14.66
N TYR A 221 -7.12 17.28 14.68
CA TYR A 221 -6.58 18.34 13.80
C TYR A 221 -5.34 19.04 14.38
N ASP A 222 -5.03 18.81 15.65
CA ASP A 222 -3.81 19.26 16.29
C ASP A 222 -2.79 18.11 16.33
N GLN A 223 -1.74 18.23 15.52
CA GLN A 223 -0.70 17.22 15.40
C GLN A 223 0.00 16.94 16.74
N MET A 224 0.25 17.97 17.54
CA MET A 224 0.94 17.82 18.83
C MET A 224 0.08 17.02 19.81
N LYS A 225 -1.22 17.30 19.89
CA LYS A 225 -2.16 16.53 20.71
C LYS A 225 -2.30 15.09 20.24
N ALA A 226 -2.33 14.88 18.92
CA ALA A 226 -2.37 13.54 18.38
C ALA A 226 -1.14 12.72 18.81
N PHE A 227 0.04 13.33 18.82
CA PHE A 227 1.31 12.68 19.13
C PHE A 227 1.52 12.42 20.64
N GLU A 228 0.85 13.12 21.54
CA GLU A 228 0.99 12.89 22.98
C GLU A 228 0.84 11.43 23.34
N GLY A 229 1.90 10.84 23.91
CA GLY A 229 1.92 9.44 24.34
C GLY A 229 1.83 8.39 23.22
N ALA A 230 2.02 8.75 21.94
CA ALA A 230 2.06 7.78 20.84
C ALA A 230 3.22 6.79 20.99
N ASP A 231 2.98 5.53 20.63
CA ASP A 231 3.99 4.48 20.56
C ASP A 231 4.54 4.30 19.13
N PHE A 232 3.73 4.67 18.12
CA PHE A 232 4.10 4.66 16.70
C PHE A 232 3.58 5.92 16.01
N VAL A 233 4.42 6.52 15.16
CA VAL A 233 4.07 7.64 14.29
C VAL A 233 4.32 7.23 12.85
N TYR A 234 3.25 7.12 12.06
CA TYR A 234 3.28 6.83 10.64
C TYR A 234 3.04 8.11 9.84
N ALA A 235 4.08 8.65 9.22
CA ALA A 235 3.96 9.87 8.43
C ALA A 235 3.66 9.56 6.97
N LYS A 236 2.69 10.27 6.37
CA LYS A 236 2.38 10.13 4.95
C LYS A 236 1.76 11.41 4.40
N ASN A 237 2.07 11.75 3.15
CA ASN A 237 1.31 12.74 2.41
C ASN A 237 0.16 12.10 1.66
N TRP A 238 -0.95 12.83 1.54
CA TRP A 238 -2.04 12.54 0.61
C TRP A 238 -2.72 13.81 0.13
N ALA A 239 -3.30 13.76 -1.06
CA ALA A 239 -4.08 14.85 -1.64
C ALA A 239 -5.48 14.93 -1.03
N ALA A 240 -6.15 16.06 -1.19
CA ALA A 240 -7.51 16.26 -0.73
C ALA A 240 -8.50 15.26 -1.38
N TYR A 241 -9.49 14.84 -0.61
CA TYR A 241 -10.51 13.88 -1.03
C TYR A 241 -11.83 14.53 -1.43
N THR A 242 -12.20 15.66 -0.78
CA THR A 242 -13.55 16.21 -0.80
C THR A 242 -13.80 17.18 -1.97
N GLY A 243 -15.00 17.08 -2.56
CA GLY A 243 -15.55 18.04 -3.51
C GLY A 243 -14.63 18.34 -4.70
N ASP A 244 -14.61 19.61 -5.10
CA ASP A 244 -13.81 20.12 -6.23
C ASP A 244 -12.30 20.11 -5.93
N ASN A 245 -11.92 19.85 -4.69
CA ASN A 245 -10.52 19.78 -4.26
C ASN A 245 -9.91 18.39 -4.46
N TYR A 246 -10.64 17.41 -4.97
CA TYR A 246 -10.13 16.06 -5.16
C TYR A 246 -8.80 16.06 -5.93
N GLY A 247 -7.80 15.39 -5.38
CA GLY A 247 -6.48 15.30 -5.99
C GLY A 247 -5.61 16.56 -5.87
N GLN A 248 -6.03 17.58 -5.13
CA GLN A 248 -5.29 18.84 -5.00
C GLN A 248 -4.45 18.92 -3.72
N ILE A 249 -3.44 19.80 -3.76
CA ILE A 249 -2.66 20.22 -2.60
C ILE A 249 -3.28 21.51 -2.06
N LEU A 250 -3.88 21.46 -0.86
CA LEU A 250 -4.51 22.61 -0.21
C LEU A 250 -3.55 23.36 0.69
N SER A 251 -2.53 22.69 1.24
CA SER A 251 -1.57 23.27 2.17
C SER A 251 -0.15 22.87 1.84
N LYS A 252 0.76 23.81 2.04
CA LYS A 252 2.22 23.60 2.01
C LYS A 252 2.83 23.88 3.39
N ASP A 253 2.03 23.84 4.42
CA ASP A 253 2.44 24.17 5.79
C ASP A 253 3.47 23.16 6.30
N ARG A 254 4.68 23.66 6.52
CA ARG A 254 5.82 22.87 6.98
C ARG A 254 5.83 22.62 8.48
N THR A 255 4.93 23.22 9.24
CA THR A 255 4.78 22.90 10.66
C THR A 255 4.33 21.46 10.90
N TRP A 256 3.75 20.84 9.86
CA TRP A 256 3.38 19.41 9.82
C TRP A 256 4.53 18.46 9.50
N THR A 257 5.74 18.97 9.25
CA THR A 257 6.95 18.13 9.12
C THR A 257 7.22 17.45 10.45
N VAL A 258 7.37 16.13 10.44
CA VAL A 258 7.69 15.37 11.66
C VAL A 258 9.15 15.62 12.03
N GLY A 259 9.38 16.28 13.15
CA GLY A 259 10.70 16.62 13.68
C GLY A 259 10.85 16.24 15.15
N GLU A 260 12.00 16.55 15.74
CA GLU A 260 12.29 16.27 17.16
C GLU A 260 11.23 16.84 18.10
N ARG A 261 10.74 18.06 17.82
CA ARG A 261 9.70 18.69 18.63
C ARG A 261 8.44 17.85 18.73
N GLN A 262 7.97 17.31 17.59
CA GLN A 262 6.80 16.45 17.53
C GLN A 262 7.06 15.09 18.19
N MET A 263 8.24 14.51 17.95
CA MET A 263 8.59 13.23 18.55
C MET A 263 8.81 13.31 20.06
N ALA A 264 9.21 14.47 20.60
CA ALA A 264 9.47 14.67 22.04
C ALA A 264 8.23 14.49 22.93
N VAL A 265 6.99 14.70 22.41
CA VAL A 265 5.74 14.52 23.20
C VAL A 265 5.21 13.10 23.14
N THR A 266 5.82 12.21 22.37
CA THR A 266 5.44 10.81 22.22
C THR A 266 5.94 9.96 23.40
N ASN A 267 5.48 8.72 23.47
CA ASN A 267 6.04 7.71 24.39
C ASN A 267 7.30 7.05 23.80
N ASN A 268 8.29 7.84 23.41
CA ASN A 268 9.48 7.37 22.68
C ASN A 268 9.07 6.52 21.44
N ALA A 269 8.18 7.10 20.62
CA ALA A 269 7.54 6.41 19.51
C ALA A 269 8.53 5.98 18.43
N TYR A 270 8.24 4.84 17.81
CA TYR A 270 8.88 4.48 16.56
C TYR A 270 8.32 5.30 15.41
N PHE A 271 9.22 5.82 14.56
CA PHE A 271 8.87 6.52 13.33
C PHE A 271 8.78 5.54 12.16
N MET A 272 7.70 5.62 11.39
CA MET A 272 7.39 4.80 10.23
C MET A 272 7.07 5.64 9.00
N HIS A 273 7.41 5.13 7.82
CA HIS A 273 7.04 5.69 6.52
C HIS A 273 7.27 4.66 5.41
N CYS A 274 6.30 4.43 4.55
CA CYS A 274 6.36 3.43 3.47
C CYS A 274 7.47 3.66 2.41
N LEU A 275 8.17 4.78 2.47
CA LEU A 275 9.15 5.21 1.45
C LEU A 275 8.58 5.26 0.01
N PRO A 276 9.09 6.13 -0.90
CA PRO A 276 10.19 7.08 -0.67
C PRO A 276 9.77 8.25 0.22
N VAL A 277 10.68 8.73 1.03
CA VAL A 277 10.47 9.87 1.91
C VAL A 277 11.24 11.11 1.41
N ARG A 278 10.68 12.28 1.59
CA ARG A 278 11.37 13.55 1.33
C ARG A 278 11.89 14.11 2.65
N ARG A 279 13.19 14.02 2.84
CA ARG A 279 13.89 14.55 4.01
C ARG A 279 13.67 16.06 4.14
N ASN A 280 13.55 16.52 5.38
CA ASN A 280 13.33 17.93 5.75
C ASN A 280 12.06 18.54 5.12
N MET A 281 11.15 17.68 4.67
CA MET A 281 9.81 18.03 4.19
C MET A 281 8.73 17.18 4.86
N ILE A 282 8.83 15.84 4.78
CA ILE A 282 7.93 14.92 5.49
C ILE A 282 8.43 14.69 6.91
N VAL A 283 9.74 14.48 7.04
CA VAL A 283 10.43 14.18 8.30
C VAL A 283 11.82 14.82 8.27
N THR A 284 12.31 15.27 9.41
CA THR A 284 13.67 15.81 9.53
C THR A 284 14.74 14.73 9.49
N ASP A 285 16.00 15.11 9.16
CA ASP A 285 17.12 14.18 9.14
C ASP A 285 17.33 13.53 10.51
N ASP A 286 17.24 14.31 11.59
CA ASP A 286 17.43 13.83 12.96
C ASP A 286 16.45 12.70 13.34
N VAL A 287 15.19 12.78 12.91
CA VAL A 287 14.17 11.77 13.19
C VAL A 287 14.37 10.52 12.33
N ILE A 288 14.58 10.68 11.02
CA ILE A 288 14.70 9.52 10.12
C ILE A 288 16.01 8.74 10.33
N GLU A 289 17.05 9.38 10.84
CA GLU A 289 18.34 8.75 11.17
C GLU A 289 18.44 8.28 12.62
N SER A 290 17.43 8.58 13.43
CA SER A 290 17.39 8.17 14.84
C SER A 290 17.23 6.64 15.01
N PRO A 291 17.62 6.10 16.18
CA PRO A 291 17.35 4.71 16.52
C PRO A 291 15.85 4.34 16.58
N GLN A 292 14.96 5.33 16.71
CA GLN A 292 13.50 5.14 16.67
C GLN A 292 12.95 5.00 15.25
N SER A 293 13.72 5.32 14.21
CA SER A 293 13.30 5.13 12.83
C SER A 293 13.33 3.67 12.42
N ILE A 294 12.17 3.09 12.14
CA ILE A 294 12.03 1.69 11.72
C ILE A 294 11.60 1.56 10.26
N VAL A 295 11.85 2.58 9.44
CA VAL A 295 11.49 2.60 8.01
C VAL A 295 12.17 1.49 7.18
N ILE A 296 13.38 1.05 7.58
CA ILE A 296 14.08 -0.03 6.88
C ILE A 296 13.53 -1.41 7.27
N PRO A 297 13.33 -1.75 8.55
CA PRO A 297 12.57 -2.95 8.94
C PRO A 297 11.17 -3.02 8.33
N GLU A 298 10.44 -1.90 8.28
CA GLU A 298 9.13 -1.77 7.62
C GLU A 298 9.23 -2.12 6.12
N ALA A 299 10.20 -1.56 5.42
CA ALA A 299 10.45 -1.87 4.01
C ALA A 299 10.84 -3.34 3.79
N ALA A 300 11.60 -3.95 4.70
CA ALA A 300 11.97 -5.36 4.64
C ALA A 300 10.75 -6.29 4.83
N ASN A 301 9.78 -5.92 5.66
CA ASN A 301 8.56 -6.67 5.87
C ASN A 301 7.61 -6.70 4.65
N ARG A 302 7.85 -5.89 3.63
CA ARG A 302 7.10 -5.97 2.36
C ARG A 302 7.31 -7.30 1.62
N GLU A 303 8.50 -7.87 1.69
CA GLU A 303 8.76 -9.22 1.15
C GLU A 303 7.90 -10.25 1.90
N ILE A 304 7.85 -10.17 3.23
CA ILE A 304 7.07 -11.09 4.07
C ILE A 304 5.58 -10.98 3.76
N SER A 305 5.05 -9.75 3.74
CA SER A 305 3.67 -9.46 3.37
C SER A 305 3.30 -10.09 2.02
N ALA A 306 4.13 -9.85 0.99
CA ALA A 306 3.91 -10.40 -0.33
C ALA A 306 4.00 -11.93 -0.34
N THR A 307 4.91 -12.54 0.44
CA THR A 307 5.05 -14.00 0.52
C THR A 307 3.80 -14.65 1.12
N VAL A 308 3.24 -14.10 2.21
CA VAL A 308 1.99 -14.60 2.81
C VAL A 308 0.85 -14.54 1.80
N VAL A 309 0.70 -13.41 1.11
CA VAL A 309 -0.38 -13.21 0.13
C VAL A 309 -0.24 -14.17 -1.05
N LEU A 310 0.94 -14.26 -1.65
CA LEU A 310 1.20 -15.17 -2.77
C LEU A 310 1.01 -16.63 -2.36
N LYS A 311 1.49 -17.03 -1.17
CA LYS A 311 1.26 -18.37 -0.63
C LYS A 311 -0.23 -18.70 -0.58
N ARG A 312 -1.05 -17.83 0.01
CA ARG A 312 -2.50 -18.03 0.13
C ARG A 312 -3.23 -18.03 -1.21
N LEU A 313 -2.75 -17.26 -2.19
CA LEU A 313 -3.28 -17.30 -3.56
C LEU A 313 -2.93 -18.61 -4.25
N LEU A 314 -1.69 -19.10 -4.12
CA LEU A 314 -1.25 -20.38 -4.66
C LEU A 314 -2.00 -21.58 -4.07
N GLU A 315 -2.28 -21.57 -2.77
CA GLU A 315 -3.05 -22.60 -2.07
C GLU A 315 -4.53 -22.68 -2.54
N SER A 316 -5.00 -21.65 -3.25
CA SER A 316 -6.37 -21.60 -3.78
C SER A 316 -6.46 -21.96 -5.27
N LEU A 317 -5.33 -22.24 -5.95
CA LEU A 317 -5.30 -22.72 -7.32
C LEU A 317 -5.58 -24.22 -7.38
#